data_6dce4c45dd9ed4a8121ee797a192bec5
#
_entry.id   6dce4c45dd9ed4a8121ee797a192bec5
#
_cell.length_a   1.000
_cell.length_b   1.000
_cell.length_c   1.000
_cell.angle_alpha   90.00
_cell.angle_beta   90.00
_cell.angle_gamma   90.00
#
_symmetry.space_group_name_H-M   'P 1'
#
loop_
_entity.id
_entity.type
_entity.pdbx_description
1 polymer ?
#
loop_
_entity_poly.entity_id
_entity_poly.type
_entity_poly.pdbx_seq_one_letter_code
_entity_poly.pdbx_strand_id
1 'polypeptide(L)'
;MNVVTTVYGREAMAKAHAGDASLPKITHIAFGVGGGAGVAPNPNATALTSEIIRKAVANHTFPVSTTVRYHVDITGDEVGGAGINEAALIDQTGKAVAIQTFGTKTIEPGETVGFDWDEEF
;
A
#
# COMPACT_ATOMS: atom_id res chain seq x y z
N MET A 1 8.13 8.99 7.56
CA MET A 1 7.48 7.97 6.72
C MET A 1 8.26 7.83 5.43
N ASN A 2 8.63 6.61 5.07
CA ASN A 2 9.40 6.32 3.87
C ASN A 2 8.52 5.60 2.86
N VAL A 3 8.50 6.10 1.63
CA VAL A 3 7.69 5.53 0.53
C VAL A 3 8.60 5.27 -0.67
N VAL A 4 8.42 4.13 -1.33
CA VAL A 4 9.13 3.80 -2.56
C VAL A 4 8.18 3.14 -3.55
N THR A 5 8.31 3.51 -4.83
CA THR A 5 7.71 2.73 -5.93
C THR A 5 8.62 1.53 -6.18
N THR A 6 8.05 0.33 -6.21
CA THR A 6 8.84 -0.89 -6.42
C THR A 6 9.38 -0.97 -7.84
N VAL A 7 10.44 -1.77 -8.02
CA VAL A 7 10.95 -2.07 -9.36
C VAL A 7 9.85 -2.70 -10.21
N TYR A 8 9.08 -3.63 -9.64
CA TYR A 8 7.92 -4.22 -10.32
C TYR A 8 6.93 -3.15 -10.80
N GLY A 9 6.58 -2.20 -9.93
CA GLY A 9 5.65 -1.11 -10.29
C GLY A 9 6.19 -0.24 -11.41
N ARG A 10 7.48 0.09 -11.39
CA ARG A 10 8.13 0.87 -12.44
C ARG A 10 8.21 0.12 -13.77
N GLU A 11 8.49 -1.19 -13.72
CA GLU A 11 8.49 -2.04 -14.90
C GLU A 11 7.10 -2.11 -15.54
N ALA A 12 6.06 -2.24 -14.73
CA ALA A 12 4.67 -2.26 -15.21
C ALA A 12 4.32 -0.96 -15.94
N MET A 13 4.74 0.19 -15.38
CA MET A 13 4.51 1.49 -16.01
C MET A 13 5.31 1.62 -17.32
N ALA A 14 6.56 1.17 -17.35
CA ALA A 14 7.38 1.20 -18.56
C ALA A 14 6.77 0.36 -19.69
N LYS A 15 6.30 -0.83 -19.39
CA LYS A 15 5.62 -1.70 -20.37
C LYS A 15 4.32 -1.08 -20.87
N ALA A 16 3.55 -0.46 -20.00
CA ALA A 16 2.31 0.22 -20.38
C ALA A 16 2.59 1.41 -21.31
N HIS A 17 3.60 2.22 -20.99
CA HIS A 17 4.01 3.34 -21.85
C HIS A 17 4.50 2.87 -23.21
N ALA A 18 5.22 1.74 -23.28
CA ALA A 18 5.69 1.15 -24.52
C ALA A 18 4.58 0.49 -25.34
N GLY A 19 3.39 0.32 -24.79
CA GLY A 19 2.28 -0.34 -25.43
C GLY A 19 2.35 -1.87 -25.40
N ASP A 20 3.29 -2.43 -24.63
CA ASP A 20 3.49 -3.89 -24.55
C ASP A 20 2.50 -4.58 -23.63
N ALA A 21 1.93 -3.85 -22.67
CA ALA A 21 0.96 -4.39 -21.72
C ALA A 21 0.06 -3.27 -21.18
N SER A 22 -1.13 -3.65 -20.74
CA SER A 22 -1.99 -2.73 -19.97
C SER A 22 -1.46 -2.60 -18.56
N LEU A 23 -1.60 -1.41 -17.96
CA LEU A 23 -1.19 -1.20 -16.58
C LEU A 23 -2.21 -1.86 -15.63
N PRO A 24 -1.78 -2.81 -14.79
CA PRO A 24 -2.67 -3.42 -13.80
C PRO A 24 -3.20 -2.37 -12.82
N LYS A 25 -4.50 -2.41 -12.54
CA LYS A 25 -5.10 -1.46 -11.61
C LYS A 25 -4.79 -1.82 -10.16
N ILE A 26 -4.79 -0.82 -9.28
CA ILE A 26 -4.67 -1.01 -7.83
C ILE A 26 -5.99 -1.57 -7.29
N THR A 27 -5.92 -2.64 -6.51
CA THR A 27 -7.10 -3.32 -5.97
C THR A 27 -7.15 -3.39 -4.46
N HIS A 28 -5.98 -3.38 -3.79
CA HIS A 28 -5.88 -3.56 -2.34
C HIS A 28 -4.80 -2.68 -1.74
N ILE A 29 -4.91 -2.46 -0.44
CA ILE A 29 -3.81 -1.97 0.38
C ILE A 29 -3.53 -3.06 1.42
N ALA A 30 -2.28 -3.51 1.48
CA ALA A 30 -1.82 -4.47 2.47
C ALA A 30 -1.17 -3.77 3.65
N PHE A 31 -1.28 -4.35 4.84
CA PHE A 31 -0.67 -3.82 6.06
C PHE A 31 0.10 -4.92 6.76
N GLY A 32 1.18 -4.55 7.42
CA GLY A 32 2.04 -5.51 8.08
C GLY A 32 2.79 -4.95 9.29
N VAL A 33 3.60 -5.81 9.88
CA VAL A 33 4.33 -5.56 11.12
C VAL A 33 5.85 -5.68 10.96
N GLY A 34 6.34 -5.77 9.74
CA GLY A 34 7.76 -5.95 9.43
C GLY A 34 8.52 -4.66 9.11
N GLY A 35 7.92 -3.48 9.31
CA GLY A 35 8.52 -2.18 9.04
C GLY A 35 8.92 -1.42 10.28
N GLY A 36 8.80 -0.11 10.21
CA GLY A 36 9.11 0.83 11.29
C GLY A 36 9.59 2.15 10.75
N ALA A 37 9.61 3.20 11.60
CA ALA A 37 9.99 4.55 11.20
C ALA A 37 11.44 4.63 10.67
N GLY A 38 12.33 3.79 11.21
CA GLY A 38 13.74 3.75 10.81
C GLY A 38 14.08 2.70 9.75
N VAL A 39 13.06 1.99 9.22
CA VAL A 39 13.27 0.91 8.24
C VAL A 39 12.97 1.45 6.84
N ALA A 40 13.96 1.40 5.96
CA ALA A 40 13.76 1.79 4.57
C ALA A 40 12.99 0.69 3.83
N PRO A 41 11.94 1.03 3.05
CA PRO A 41 11.26 0.04 2.23
C PRO A 41 12.17 -0.50 1.13
N ASN A 42 12.07 -1.79 0.83
CA ASN A 42 12.90 -2.45 -0.18
C ASN A 42 12.27 -2.26 -1.58
N PRO A 43 12.90 -1.52 -2.50
CA PRO A 43 12.34 -1.31 -3.84
C PRO A 43 12.28 -2.58 -4.69
N ASN A 44 13.04 -3.60 -4.34
CA ASN A 44 13.04 -4.87 -5.07
C ASN A 44 11.98 -5.86 -4.57
N ALA A 45 11.30 -5.55 -3.48
CA ALA A 45 10.26 -6.41 -2.92
C ALA A 45 8.97 -6.29 -3.73
N THR A 46 8.22 -7.38 -3.80
CA THR A 46 6.89 -7.44 -4.40
C THR A 46 5.80 -7.72 -3.36
N ALA A 47 6.18 -7.75 -2.08
CA ALA A 47 5.29 -7.97 -0.94
C ALA A 47 5.89 -7.31 0.29
N LEU A 48 5.07 -7.11 1.32
CA LEU A 48 5.53 -6.64 2.63
C LEU A 48 6.42 -7.69 3.31
N THR A 49 7.25 -7.23 4.23
CA THR A 49 8.12 -8.13 5.02
C THR A 49 7.28 -9.08 5.87
N SER A 50 6.24 -8.57 6.51
CA SER A 50 5.38 -9.39 7.36
C SER A 50 3.93 -8.90 7.25
N GLU A 51 3.28 -9.24 6.15
CA GLU A 51 1.88 -8.87 5.91
C GLU A 51 0.96 -9.59 6.86
N ILE A 52 0.02 -8.85 7.47
CA ILE A 52 -1.00 -9.43 8.36
C ILE A 52 -2.41 -9.31 7.80
N ILE A 53 -2.69 -8.32 6.95
CA ILE A 53 -4.00 -8.13 6.35
C ILE A 53 -3.88 -7.42 5.01
N ARG A 54 -4.83 -7.71 4.13
CA ARG A 54 -4.95 -7.07 2.82
C ARG A 54 -6.40 -6.63 2.64
N LYS A 55 -6.62 -5.33 2.48
CA LYS A 55 -7.96 -4.75 2.39
C LYS A 55 -8.25 -4.30 0.96
N ALA A 56 -9.41 -4.67 0.44
CA ALA A 56 -9.86 -4.15 -0.85
C ALA A 56 -10.06 -2.64 -0.75
N VAL A 57 -9.60 -1.91 -1.77
CA VAL A 57 -9.81 -0.45 -1.85
C VAL A 57 -11.31 -0.17 -1.89
N ALA A 58 -11.79 0.61 -0.91
CA ALA A 58 -13.20 0.96 -0.81
C ALA A 58 -13.60 1.99 -1.88
N ASN A 59 -12.74 2.99 -2.11
CA ASN A 59 -12.93 4.00 -3.13
C ASN A 59 -11.62 4.68 -3.45
N HIS A 60 -11.61 5.44 -4.56
CA HIS A 60 -10.50 6.33 -4.89
C HIS A 60 -11.06 7.67 -5.37
N THR A 61 -10.26 8.73 -5.17
CA THR A 61 -10.58 10.08 -5.60
C THR A 61 -9.32 10.71 -6.22
N PHE A 62 -9.51 11.81 -6.92
CA PHE A 62 -8.41 12.61 -7.47
C PHE A 62 -8.42 13.99 -6.80
N PRO A 63 -7.69 14.17 -5.67
CA PRO A 63 -7.57 15.47 -5.01
C PRO A 63 -7.08 16.56 -5.95
N VAL A 64 -6.15 16.19 -6.84
CA VAL A 64 -5.74 16.95 -8.02
C VAL A 64 -5.61 15.96 -9.18
N SER A 65 -5.54 16.45 -10.42
CA SER A 65 -5.58 15.60 -11.62
C SER A 65 -4.41 14.61 -11.72
N THR A 66 -3.30 14.86 -11.03
CA THR A 66 -2.10 14.02 -11.06
C THR A 66 -1.89 13.20 -9.79
N THR A 67 -2.83 13.23 -8.86
CA THR A 67 -2.78 12.46 -7.62
C THR A 67 -4.03 11.61 -7.49
N VAL A 68 -3.86 10.30 -7.31
CA VAL A 68 -4.97 9.41 -6.96
C VAL A 68 -4.86 9.05 -5.49
N ARG A 69 -6.00 9.18 -4.78
CA ARG A 69 -6.12 8.82 -3.36
C ARG A 69 -6.94 7.56 -3.23
N TYR A 70 -6.32 6.50 -2.72
CA TYR A 70 -7.00 5.24 -2.41
C TYR A 70 -7.36 5.20 -0.94
N HIS A 71 -8.57 4.76 -0.63
CA HIS A 71 -9.07 4.71 0.74
C HIS A 71 -9.46 3.30 1.16
N VAL A 72 -9.06 2.92 2.38
CA VAL A 72 -9.53 1.71 3.08
C VAL A 72 -9.84 2.04 4.53
N ASP A 73 -10.71 1.27 5.14
CA ASP A 73 -10.98 1.31 6.58
C ASP A 73 -10.44 0.04 7.23
N ILE A 74 -9.75 0.19 8.36
CA ILE A 74 -9.14 -0.91 9.11
C ILE A 74 -9.73 -0.90 10.51
N THR A 75 -10.17 -2.06 11.00
CA THR A 75 -10.64 -2.21 12.38
C THR A 75 -9.57 -2.85 13.24
N GLY A 76 -9.57 -2.54 14.54
CA GLY A 76 -8.65 -3.16 15.48
C GLY A 76 -8.85 -4.67 15.57
N ASP A 77 -10.09 -5.14 15.43
CA ASP A 77 -10.41 -6.57 15.44
C ASP A 77 -9.80 -7.31 14.25
N GLU A 78 -9.77 -6.68 13.06
CA GLU A 78 -9.19 -7.28 11.85
C GLU A 78 -7.68 -7.51 11.97
N VAL A 79 -6.97 -6.62 12.68
CA VAL A 79 -5.52 -6.75 12.86
C VAL A 79 -5.15 -7.45 14.17
N GLY A 80 -6.14 -7.88 14.96
CA GLY A 80 -5.91 -8.62 16.19
C GLY A 80 -5.13 -7.85 17.25
N GLY A 81 -5.25 -6.51 17.27
CA GLY A 81 -4.51 -5.65 18.20
C GLY A 81 -3.03 -5.46 17.83
N ALA A 82 -2.58 -5.97 16.69
CA ALA A 82 -1.19 -5.80 16.25
C ALA A 82 -0.90 -4.34 15.91
N GLY A 83 0.33 -3.91 16.19
CA GLY A 83 0.80 -2.60 15.76
C GLY A 83 1.29 -2.66 14.32
N ILE A 84 0.63 -1.97 13.40
CA ILE A 84 1.04 -1.94 12.00
C ILE A 84 2.12 -0.89 11.78
N ASN A 85 3.09 -1.18 10.92
CA ASN A 85 4.22 -0.29 10.65
C ASN A 85 4.75 -0.39 9.21
N GLU A 86 4.03 -1.07 8.33
CA GLU A 86 4.30 -1.10 6.88
C GLU A 86 2.99 -1.23 6.13
N ALA A 87 2.97 -0.70 4.90
CA ALA A 87 1.82 -0.81 4.01
C ALA A 87 2.27 -0.90 2.55
N ALA A 88 1.45 -1.50 1.69
CA ALA A 88 1.73 -1.61 0.27
C ALA A 88 0.49 -1.38 -0.56
N LEU A 89 0.66 -0.69 -1.69
CA LEU A 89 -0.34 -0.66 -2.76
C LEU A 89 -0.20 -1.95 -3.56
N ILE A 90 -1.28 -2.70 -3.66
CA ILE A 90 -1.32 -3.99 -4.33
C ILE A 90 -2.15 -3.85 -5.61
N ASP A 91 -1.61 -4.33 -6.72
CA ASP A 91 -2.35 -4.33 -7.97
C ASP A 91 -3.13 -5.63 -8.17
N GLN A 92 -3.85 -5.72 -9.28
CA GLN A 92 -4.69 -6.88 -9.58
C GLN A 92 -3.92 -8.18 -9.79
N THR A 93 -2.58 -8.13 -9.96
CA THR A 93 -1.74 -9.34 -10.02
C THR A 93 -1.36 -9.84 -8.63
N GLY A 94 -1.70 -9.09 -7.57
CA GLY A 94 -1.38 -9.42 -6.20
C GLY A 94 0.00 -8.97 -5.73
N LYS A 95 0.71 -8.18 -6.53
CA LYS A 95 2.06 -7.70 -6.20
C LYS A 95 2.05 -6.24 -5.76
N ALA A 96 3.03 -5.87 -4.95
CA ALA A 96 3.20 -4.51 -4.46
C ALA A 96 3.79 -3.60 -5.54
N VAL A 97 3.08 -2.52 -5.87
CA VAL A 97 3.58 -1.44 -6.76
C VAL A 97 4.31 -0.36 -6.00
N ALA A 98 3.96 -0.18 -4.72
CA ALA A 98 4.61 0.79 -3.84
C ALA A 98 4.56 0.27 -2.41
N ILE A 99 5.58 0.59 -1.63
CA ILE A 99 5.69 0.17 -0.23
C ILE A 99 6.04 1.39 0.62
N GLN A 100 5.41 1.52 1.79
CA GLN A 100 5.80 2.51 2.77
C GLN A 100 6.01 1.88 4.14
N THR A 101 6.91 2.47 4.91
CA THR A 101 7.18 2.12 6.29
C THR A 101 6.97 3.32 7.17
N PHE A 102 6.50 3.11 8.39
CA PHE A 102 6.15 4.19 9.32
C PHE A 102 6.24 3.69 10.76
N GLY A 103 6.20 4.63 11.70
CA GLY A 103 6.16 4.30 13.12
C GLY A 103 4.92 3.47 13.47
N THR A 104 5.09 2.52 14.36
CA THR A 104 4.03 1.59 14.75
C THR A 104 2.75 2.32 15.16
N LYS A 105 1.64 1.89 14.57
CA LYS A 105 0.29 2.38 14.90
C LYS A 105 -0.53 1.22 15.42
N THR A 106 -1.00 1.34 16.66
CA THR A 106 -1.88 0.34 17.27
C THR A 106 -3.32 0.77 17.08
N ILE A 107 -4.16 -0.15 16.58
CA ILE A 107 -5.59 0.07 16.45
C ILE A 107 -6.27 -0.79 17.51
N GLU A 108 -6.94 -0.12 18.46
CA GLU A 108 -7.58 -0.83 19.55
C GLU A 108 -8.83 -1.58 19.08
N PRO A 109 -9.19 -2.71 19.73
CA PRO A 109 -10.44 -3.39 19.45
C PRO A 109 -11.63 -2.44 19.54
N GLY A 110 -12.53 -2.49 18.57
CA GLY A 110 -13.68 -1.60 18.49
C GLY A 110 -13.41 -0.27 17.80
N GLU A 111 -12.13 0.05 17.50
CA GLU A 111 -11.79 1.23 16.70
C GLU A 111 -11.79 0.92 15.21
N THR A 112 -12.15 1.93 14.42
CA THR A 112 -11.99 1.91 12.97
C THR A 112 -11.11 3.09 12.57
N VAL A 113 -10.08 2.83 11.78
CA VAL A 113 -9.16 3.86 11.29
C VAL A 113 -9.24 3.91 9.78
N GLY A 114 -9.50 5.11 9.23
CA GLY A 114 -9.40 5.35 7.80
C GLY A 114 -7.94 5.53 7.40
N PHE A 115 -7.53 4.88 6.31
CA PHE A 115 -6.19 5.02 5.76
C PHE A 115 -6.28 5.47 4.32
N ASP A 116 -5.60 6.59 4.01
CA ASP A 116 -5.53 7.13 2.65
C ASP A 116 -4.11 7.00 2.12
N TRP A 117 -3.99 6.49 0.90
CA TRP A 117 -2.72 6.46 0.19
C TRP A 117 -2.80 7.36 -1.03
N ASP A 118 -1.99 8.40 -1.04
CA ASP A 118 -1.88 9.32 -2.18
C ASP A 118 -0.73 8.87 -3.08
N GLU A 119 -1.08 8.50 -4.31
CA GLU A 119 -0.09 8.18 -5.35
C GLU A 119 0.02 9.40 -6.26
N GLU A 120 1.17 10.04 -6.22
CA GLU A 120 1.44 11.30 -6.95
C GLU A 120 2.29 11.03 -8.18
N PHE A 121 1.92 11.69 -9.27
CA PHE A 121 2.62 11.57 -10.55
C PHE A 121 3.20 12.90 -11.05
#